data_3984433d117b2bbd5b713aebdbbdbffa
#
_entry.id   3984433d117b2bbd5b713aebdbbdbffa
#
_cell.length_a   1.000
_cell.length_b   1.000
_cell.length_c   1.000
_cell.angle_alpha   90.00
_cell.angle_beta   90.00
_cell.angle_gamma   90.00
#
_symmetry.space_group_name_H-M   'P 1'
#
loop_
_entity.id
_entity.type
_entity.pdbx_description
1 polymer ?
#
loop_
_entity_poly.entity_id
_entity_poly.type
_entity_poly.pdbx_seq_one_letter_code
_entity_poly.pdbx_strand_id
1 'polypeptide(L)'
;SSAASDVYKRQVIVSNPPYVTEAEKQDMERNVLDWEPSLALFVPDADPLRFYRRISVLGLEMLEPDGKLYFEINRTFGEDIVLMMRELGYRFVRLQKDISHNDRFVIAQK
;
A
#
# COMPACT_ATOMS: atom_id res chain seq x y z
N SER A 1 -9.00 -22.37 13.22
CA SER A 1 -8.06 -22.97 14.16
C SER A 1 -6.66 -22.41 13.97
N SER A 2 -5.85 -22.57 14.95
CA SER A 2 -4.47 -22.10 14.87
C SER A 2 -3.70 -22.80 13.75
N ALA A 3 -3.94 -24.07 13.52
CA ALA A 3 -3.28 -24.79 12.44
C ALA A 3 -3.63 -24.24 11.06
N ALA A 4 -4.89 -23.92 10.85
CA ALA A 4 -5.31 -23.29 9.59
C ALA A 4 -4.73 -21.88 9.44
N SER A 5 -4.66 -21.12 10.52
CA SER A 5 -4.05 -19.80 10.51
C SER A 5 -2.56 -19.87 10.20
N ASP A 6 -1.86 -20.86 10.75
CA ASP A 6 -0.43 -21.03 10.52
C ASP A 6 -0.13 -21.39 9.07
N VAL A 7 -1.00 -22.18 8.44
CA VAL A 7 -0.86 -22.53 7.02
C VAL A 7 -0.89 -21.29 6.13
N TYR A 8 -1.64 -20.27 6.52
CA TYR A 8 -1.79 -19.05 5.71
C TYR A 8 -0.86 -17.93 6.10
N LYS A 9 0.05 -18.14 7.05
CA LYS A 9 1.07 -17.15 7.37
C LYS A 9 2.03 -16.95 6.18
N ARG A 10 2.49 -15.71 6.02
CA ARG A 10 3.34 -15.34 4.90
C ARG A 10 4.64 -14.74 5.37
N GLN A 11 5.71 -15.04 4.64
CA GLN A 11 7.00 -14.39 4.82
C GLN A 11 7.04 -13.05 4.10
N VAL A 12 6.33 -12.94 3.00
CA VAL A 12 6.32 -11.76 2.16
C VAL A 12 4.90 -11.51 1.64
N ILE A 13 4.48 -10.27 1.70
CA ILE A 13 3.26 -9.79 1.04
C ILE A 13 3.69 -8.66 0.11
N VAL A 14 3.25 -8.72 -1.14
CA VAL A 14 3.47 -7.67 -2.13
C VAL A 14 2.12 -7.15 -2.56
N SER A 15 1.95 -5.84 -2.55
CA SER A 15 0.67 -5.24 -2.89
C SER A 15 0.84 -3.96 -3.68
N ASN A 16 -0.06 -3.78 -4.64
CA ASN A 16 -0.16 -2.55 -5.43
C ASN A 16 -1.61 -2.07 -5.32
N PRO A 17 -1.99 -1.47 -4.17
CA PRO A 17 -3.37 -1.07 -3.96
C PRO A 17 -3.75 0.14 -4.83
N PRO A 18 -5.04 0.38 -5.05
CA PRO A 18 -5.50 1.60 -5.71
C PRO A 18 -4.98 2.82 -4.95
N TYR A 19 -4.35 3.73 -5.65
CA TYR A 19 -3.71 4.86 -5.00
C TYR A 19 -3.99 6.21 -5.68
N VAL A 20 -4.83 6.23 -6.70
CA VAL A 20 -5.20 7.45 -7.40
C VAL A 20 -6.37 8.09 -6.66
N THR A 21 -6.22 9.33 -6.23
CA THR A 21 -7.27 10.07 -5.55
C THR A 21 -8.29 10.61 -6.55
N GLU A 22 -9.45 11.04 -6.05
CA GLU A 22 -10.47 11.67 -6.88
C GLU A 22 -9.94 12.95 -7.55
N ALA A 23 -9.08 13.69 -6.90
CA ALA A 23 -8.45 14.86 -7.49
C ALA A 23 -7.53 14.47 -8.65
N GLU A 24 -6.75 13.42 -8.48
CA GLU A 24 -5.87 12.90 -9.53
C GLU A 24 -6.67 12.28 -10.67
N LYS A 25 -7.83 11.73 -10.38
CA LYS A 25 -8.74 11.17 -11.38
C LYS A 25 -9.09 12.16 -12.46
N GLN A 26 -9.34 13.41 -12.10
CA GLN A 26 -9.71 14.43 -13.06
C GLN A 26 -8.62 14.65 -14.12
N ASP A 27 -7.37 14.56 -13.73
CA ASP A 27 -6.24 14.68 -14.65
C ASP A 27 -6.13 13.48 -15.58
N MET A 28 -6.57 12.33 -15.13
CA MET A 28 -6.49 11.08 -15.89
C MET A 28 -7.69 10.85 -16.81
N GLU A 29 -8.81 11.47 -16.53
CA GLU A 29 -10.09 11.18 -17.17
C GLU A 29 -10.04 11.21 -18.68
N ARG A 30 -9.29 12.12 -19.25
CA ARG A 30 -9.22 12.31 -20.70
C ARG A 30 -8.34 11.28 -21.39
N ASN A 31 -7.39 10.69 -20.69
CA ASN A 31 -6.36 9.87 -21.28
C ASN A 31 -6.50 8.38 -21.01
N VAL A 32 -6.95 8.04 -19.81
CA VAL A 32 -6.93 6.66 -19.35
C VAL A 32 -8.33 6.15 -19.03
N LEU A 33 -9.13 6.95 -18.37
CA LEU A 33 -10.42 6.51 -17.85
C LEU A 33 -11.47 6.26 -18.92
N ASP A 34 -11.33 6.89 -20.07
CA ASP A 34 -12.24 6.62 -21.20
C ASP A 34 -12.08 5.20 -21.71
N TRP A 35 -10.93 4.62 -21.49
CA TRP A 35 -10.60 3.28 -21.97
C TRP A 35 -10.73 2.21 -20.90
N GLU A 36 -10.52 2.58 -19.65
CA GLU A 36 -10.69 1.69 -18.52
C GLU A 36 -11.74 2.23 -17.58
N PRO A 37 -12.93 1.65 -17.61
CA PRO A 37 -13.95 2.05 -16.67
C PRO A 37 -13.40 1.88 -15.27
N SER A 38 -13.39 2.91 -14.67
CA SER A 38 -13.02 3.15 -13.33
C SER A 38 -13.31 2.15 -12.29
N LEU A 39 -12.80 1.04 -12.40
CA LEU A 39 -13.03 0.05 -11.41
C LEU A 39 -12.24 0.36 -10.19
N ALA A 40 -12.41 0.48 -9.17
CA ALA A 40 -11.71 0.37 -7.94
C ALA A 40 -10.28 0.93 -7.87
N LEU A 41 -9.86 1.72 -8.81
CA LEU A 41 -8.51 2.25 -8.82
C LEU A 41 -8.36 3.54 -8.01
N PHE A 42 -9.46 4.09 -7.53
CA PHE A 42 -9.47 5.39 -6.89
C PHE A 42 -9.79 5.31 -5.41
N VAL A 43 -9.18 6.19 -4.66
CA VAL A 43 -9.43 6.34 -3.23
C VAL A 43 -10.04 7.72 -2.97
N PRO A 44 -10.87 7.89 -1.92
CA PRO A 44 -11.42 9.19 -1.56
C PRO A 44 -10.30 10.18 -1.23
N ASP A 45 -10.45 11.45 -1.64
CA ASP A 45 -9.51 12.49 -1.28
C ASP A 45 -9.38 12.68 0.23
N ALA A 46 -10.45 12.44 0.96
CA ALA A 46 -10.46 12.58 2.41
C ALA A 46 -9.65 11.51 3.13
N ASP A 47 -9.44 10.36 2.50
CA ASP A 47 -8.66 9.26 3.09
C ASP A 47 -7.82 8.55 2.01
N PRO A 48 -6.77 9.20 1.51
CA PRO A 48 -5.95 8.63 0.45
C PRO A 48 -5.17 7.39 0.88
N LEU A 49 -5.01 7.16 2.18
CA LEU A 49 -4.27 6.00 2.70
C LEU A 49 -5.17 4.81 3.02
N ARG A 50 -6.44 4.89 2.70
CA ARG A 50 -7.44 3.89 3.11
C ARG A 50 -7.02 2.46 2.82
N PHE A 51 -6.61 2.17 1.61
CA PHE A 51 -6.24 0.82 1.22
C PHE A 51 -4.89 0.40 1.78
N TYR A 52 -3.94 1.32 1.84
CA TYR A 52 -2.65 1.05 2.47
C TYR A 52 -2.82 0.68 3.94
N ARG A 53 -3.66 1.42 4.64
CA ARG A 53 -3.96 1.15 6.06
C ARG A 53 -4.62 -0.21 6.23
N ARG A 54 -5.61 -0.49 5.41
CA ARG A 54 -6.34 -1.76 5.50
C ARG A 54 -5.41 -2.94 5.27
N ILE A 55 -4.59 -2.88 4.25
CA ILE A 55 -3.65 -3.95 3.94
C ILE A 55 -2.58 -4.06 5.02
N SER A 56 -2.12 -2.94 5.55
CA SER A 56 -1.14 -2.94 6.64
C SER A 56 -1.68 -3.62 7.90
N VAL A 57 -2.92 -3.37 8.25
CA VAL A 57 -3.57 -4.04 9.39
C VAL A 57 -3.67 -5.54 9.14
N LEU A 58 -4.14 -5.93 7.96
CA LEU A 58 -4.22 -7.34 7.59
C LEU A 58 -2.85 -8.00 7.56
N GLY A 59 -1.86 -7.27 7.09
CA GLY A 59 -0.48 -7.76 7.02
C GLY A 59 0.07 -8.15 8.38
N LEU A 60 -0.25 -7.40 9.43
CA LEU A 60 0.20 -7.75 10.78
C LEU A 60 -0.37 -9.09 11.25
N GLU A 61 -1.54 -9.45 10.76
CA GLU A 61 -2.16 -10.75 11.07
C GLU A 61 -1.61 -11.88 10.21
N MET A 62 -1.32 -11.58 8.94
CA MET A 62 -0.96 -12.58 7.94
C MET A 62 0.54 -12.87 7.85
N LEU A 63 1.38 -11.92 8.23
CA LEU A 63 2.83 -12.11 8.15
C LEU A 63 3.32 -12.95 9.32
N GLU A 64 4.33 -13.77 9.03
CA GLU A 64 5.12 -14.41 10.06
C GLU A 64 5.94 -13.36 10.81
N PRO A 65 6.43 -13.67 12.01
CA PRO A 65 7.42 -12.81 12.66
C PRO A 65 8.57 -12.52 11.69
N ASP A 66 9.00 -11.27 11.62
CA ASP A 66 10.02 -10.80 10.69
C ASP A 66 9.63 -10.84 9.21
N GLY A 67 8.38 -11.17 8.91
CA GLY A 67 7.85 -11.09 7.55
C GLY A 67 7.78 -9.66 7.04
N LYS A 68 7.78 -9.48 5.73
CA LYS A 68 7.85 -8.16 5.10
C LYS A 68 6.65 -7.89 4.22
N LEU A 69 6.22 -6.64 4.26
CA LEU A 69 5.18 -6.10 3.39
C LEU A 69 5.80 -5.08 2.45
N TYR A 70 5.58 -5.28 1.15
CA TYR A 70 6.05 -4.40 0.09
C TYR A 70 4.85 -3.73 -0.57
N PHE A 71 4.84 -2.41 -0.57
CA PHE A 71 3.84 -1.65 -1.32
C PHE A 71 4.47 -0.95 -2.51
N GLU A 72 3.82 -1.02 -3.66
CA GLU A 72 3.99 -0.02 -4.68
C GLU A 72 3.04 1.14 -4.33
N ILE A 73 3.55 2.37 -4.34
CA ILE A 73 2.83 3.51 -3.77
C ILE A 73 2.67 4.67 -4.74
N ASN A 74 1.67 5.50 -4.45
CA ASN A 74 1.60 6.84 -5.00
C ASN A 74 2.68 7.68 -4.32
N ARG A 75 3.60 8.24 -5.11
CA ARG A 75 4.75 9.01 -4.60
C ARG A 75 4.36 10.17 -3.71
N THR A 76 3.17 10.73 -3.92
CA THR A 76 2.68 11.85 -3.13
C THR A 76 2.56 11.53 -1.64
N PHE A 77 2.27 10.27 -1.32
CA PHE A 77 1.94 9.85 0.04
C PHE A 77 3.00 8.98 0.71
N GLY A 78 4.19 8.91 0.13
CA GLY A 78 5.23 7.99 0.63
C GLY A 78 5.54 8.17 2.11
N GLU A 79 5.80 9.39 2.56
CA GLU A 79 6.11 9.66 3.96
C GLU A 79 4.92 9.38 4.88
N ASP A 80 3.72 9.73 4.43
CA ASP A 80 2.50 9.48 5.20
C ASP A 80 2.26 7.98 5.40
N ILE A 81 2.54 7.18 4.38
CA ILE A 81 2.43 5.73 4.48
C ILE A 81 3.45 5.17 5.48
N VAL A 82 4.68 5.66 5.42
CA VAL A 82 5.71 5.23 6.37
C VAL A 82 5.30 5.52 7.81
N LEU A 83 4.82 6.73 8.07
CA LEU A 83 4.37 7.11 9.42
C LEU A 83 3.19 6.24 9.88
N MET A 84 2.23 6.02 9.00
CA MET A 84 1.07 5.18 9.30
C MET A 84 1.50 3.76 9.66
N MET A 85 2.40 3.18 8.90
CA MET A 85 2.85 1.82 9.16
C MET A 85 3.64 1.71 10.47
N ARG A 86 4.47 2.70 10.78
CA ARG A 86 5.18 2.75 12.06
C ARG A 86 4.21 2.85 13.23
N GLU A 87 3.18 3.66 13.11
CA GLU A 87 2.14 3.79 14.14
C GLU A 87 1.39 2.48 14.36
N LEU A 88 1.19 1.69 13.31
CA LEU A 88 0.55 0.40 13.42
C LEU A 88 1.43 -0.68 14.08
N GLY A 89 2.73 -0.43 14.16
CA GLY A 89 3.65 -1.34 14.83
C GLY A 89 4.64 -2.07 13.93
N TYR A 90 4.71 -1.71 12.65
CA TYR A 90 5.74 -2.26 11.78
C TYR A 90 7.12 -1.73 12.20
N ARG A 91 8.12 -2.60 12.10
CA ARG A 91 9.51 -2.25 12.34
C ARG A 91 10.20 -2.01 11.00
N PHE A 92 11.27 -1.24 10.99
CA PHE A 92 12.12 -1.06 9.81
C PHE A 92 11.34 -0.67 8.55
N VAL A 93 10.50 0.36 8.69
CA VAL A 93 9.74 0.89 7.55
C VAL A 93 10.62 1.86 6.78
N ARG A 94 10.73 1.64 5.47
CA ARG A 94 11.54 2.52 4.62
C ARG A 94 10.88 2.78 3.28
N LEU A 95 11.20 3.94 2.72
CA LEU A 95 10.87 4.31 1.35
C LEU A 95 12.00 3.86 0.41
N GLN A 96 11.63 3.41 -0.76
CA GLN A 96 12.57 3.13 -1.82
C GLN A 96 12.16 3.89 -3.07
N LYS A 97 13.12 4.59 -3.66
CA LYS A 97 12.91 5.37 -4.86
C LYS A 97 13.13 4.52 -6.10
N ASP A 98 12.46 4.91 -7.20
CA ASP A 98 12.74 4.34 -8.51
C ASP A 98 14.00 4.99 -9.13
N ILE A 99 14.34 4.59 -10.35
CA ILE A 99 15.51 5.12 -11.03
C ILE A 99 15.40 6.61 -11.37
N SER A 100 14.20 7.16 -11.35
CA SER A 100 13.94 8.57 -11.55
C SER A 100 13.91 9.37 -10.24
N HIS A 101 14.30 8.75 -9.13
CA HIS A 101 14.33 9.34 -7.78
C HIS A 101 12.96 9.72 -7.22
N ASN A 102 11.90 9.09 -7.71
CA ASN A 102 10.56 9.23 -7.15
C ASN A 102 10.30 8.13 -6.14
N ASP A 103 9.63 8.45 -5.05
CA ASP A 103 9.18 7.45 -4.09
C ASP A 103 8.27 6.45 -4.79
N ARG A 104 8.62 5.19 -4.79
CA ARG A 104 7.91 4.16 -5.53
C ARG A 104 7.44 3.02 -4.66
N PHE A 105 8.21 2.67 -3.66
CA PHE A 105 7.92 1.53 -2.81
C PHE A 105 8.05 1.88 -1.34
N VAL A 106 7.22 1.26 -0.52
CA VAL A 106 7.43 1.21 0.93
C VAL A 106 7.64 -0.26 1.31
N ILE A 107 8.66 -0.50 2.07
CA ILE A 107 9.02 -1.83 2.55
C ILE A 107 8.99 -1.80 4.06
N ALA A 108 8.21 -2.68 4.67
CA ALA A 108 8.05 -2.73 6.11
C ALA A 108 8.20 -4.15 6.64
N GLN A 109 8.80 -4.29 7.79
CA GLN A 109 8.96 -5.56 8.47
C GLN A 109 8.07 -5.62 9.70
N LYS A 110 7.36 -6.75 9.83
CA LYS A 110 6.54 -6.99 11.01
C LYS A 110 7.34 -7.09 12.29
#